data_6965f6a291e69f892ddc3e33a02fdbcd
#
_entry.id   6965f6a291e69f892ddc3e33a02fdbcd
#
_cell.length_a   1.000
_cell.length_b   1.000
_cell.length_c   1.000
_cell.angle_alpha   90.00
_cell.angle_beta   90.00
_cell.angle_gamma   90.00
#
_symmetry.space_group_name_H-M   'P 1'
#
loop_
_entity.id
_entity.type
_entity.pdbx_description
1 polymer ?
#
loop_
_entity_poly.entity_id
_entity_poly.type
_entity_poly.pdbx_seq_one_letter_code
_entity_poly.pdbx_strand_id
1 'polypeptide(L)'
;MTDLNSIAIIVMVVTFLYLGYQGVPVAFALAAGAFVTTAFFTKISLASMVGQMFNGINSLEFLAIPFFLLAGDMMTAANITERLIRLAQVFVGHFRSGLAHVVSLSSMLFAGISGSMTADVAAISTVVMPYMRREGYDPAFSAALVASASTIAALVPPSIMAIVYGAVGNVSIAGLFLGGATPGLMVGVGLMIYSYLFGPPGIKKPRATFGQMAVAGRAALLPLMIPIIIIGGVVTGTFTPAEAGMIAVVYILVVLLPLMNRGHIRHLPRDFMEAAVLYSLPMSAVAAASAVGWLLAYLGGPDIVRGWIEAVAGDNRIAIMYMMVVVLTIAGDFLDGVPAIAIFMPIIVALTHLAHINPVHMGVLIIVSLAFGLITPPYGLILLLAATLAGVPFTRALRQSVPLYGIFFLVITLIILFPNVVLWLPRLLIPQSVGCFPNPSGAGFICPPS
;
A
#
# COMPACT_ATOMS: atom_id res chain seq x y z
N MET A 1 27.68 17.14 -21.56
CA MET A 1 26.64 17.43 -20.58
C MET A 1 26.07 16.15 -19.93
N THR A 2 25.95 15.06 -20.68
CA THR A 2 25.47 13.76 -20.17
C THR A 2 26.31 13.21 -19.00
N ASP A 3 27.64 13.30 -19.06
CA ASP A 3 28.51 12.75 -18.00
C ASP A 3 28.37 13.48 -16.67
N LEU A 4 28.25 14.83 -16.68
CA LEU A 4 28.11 15.60 -15.44
C LEU A 4 26.74 15.36 -14.75
N ASN A 5 25.67 15.23 -15.53
CA ASN A 5 24.35 14.90 -15.01
C ASN A 5 24.30 13.49 -14.41
N SER A 6 24.95 12.52 -15.08
CA SER A 6 25.05 11.17 -14.54
C SER A 6 25.83 11.13 -13.23
N ILE A 7 26.95 11.86 -13.13
CA ILE A 7 27.71 12.02 -11.89
C ILE A 7 26.86 12.65 -10.79
N ALA A 8 26.09 13.70 -11.11
CA ALA A 8 25.19 14.36 -10.17
C ALA A 8 24.13 13.39 -9.60
N ILE A 9 23.51 12.58 -10.46
CA ILE A 9 22.55 11.54 -10.02
C ILE A 9 23.23 10.50 -9.13
N ILE A 10 24.42 10.04 -9.49
CA ILE A 10 25.18 9.07 -8.67
C ILE A 10 25.51 9.68 -7.30
N VAL A 11 25.97 10.93 -7.24
CA VAL A 11 26.25 11.61 -5.96
C VAL A 11 24.98 11.72 -5.09
N MET A 12 23.84 12.06 -5.70
CA MET A 12 22.56 12.13 -4.99
C MET A 12 22.19 10.78 -4.35
N VAL A 13 22.27 9.70 -5.14
CA VAL A 13 21.95 8.34 -4.67
C VAL A 13 22.95 7.86 -3.62
N VAL A 14 24.26 8.06 -3.85
CA VAL A 14 25.32 7.64 -2.91
C VAL A 14 25.18 8.39 -1.58
N THR A 15 24.91 9.72 -1.62
CA THR A 15 24.69 10.53 -0.40
C THR A 15 23.49 9.98 0.39
N PHE A 16 22.38 9.70 -0.28
CA PHE A 16 21.20 9.12 0.33
C PHE A 16 21.50 7.75 0.97
N LEU A 17 22.12 6.84 0.24
CA LEU A 17 22.42 5.50 0.73
C LEU A 17 23.44 5.53 1.90
N TYR A 18 24.47 6.38 1.80
CA TYR A 18 25.46 6.53 2.84
C TYR A 18 24.84 7.05 4.16
N LEU A 19 24.03 8.11 4.10
CA LEU A 19 23.34 8.65 5.25
C LEU A 19 22.31 7.68 5.83
N GLY A 20 21.58 6.98 4.96
CA GLY A 20 20.67 5.91 5.38
C GLY A 20 21.39 4.78 6.12
N TYR A 21 22.56 4.36 5.63
CA TYR A 21 23.40 3.37 6.30
C TYR A 21 23.89 3.85 7.68
N GLN A 22 24.13 5.15 7.85
CA GLN A 22 24.48 5.77 9.15
C GLN A 22 23.27 5.90 10.10
N GLY A 23 22.08 5.48 9.68
CA GLY A 23 20.85 5.55 10.49
C GLY A 23 20.14 6.90 10.45
N VAL A 24 20.47 7.78 9.52
CA VAL A 24 19.75 9.04 9.32
C VAL A 24 18.34 8.72 8.78
N PRO A 25 17.27 9.32 9.35
CA PRO A 25 15.92 9.09 8.84
C PRO A 25 15.79 9.42 7.35
N VAL A 26 15.02 8.61 6.63
CA VAL A 26 14.90 8.64 5.16
C VAL A 26 14.63 10.04 4.61
N ALA A 27 13.72 10.81 5.23
CA ALA A 27 13.39 12.17 4.83
C ALA A 27 14.62 13.10 4.81
N PHE A 28 15.45 13.04 5.85
CA PHE A 28 16.65 13.88 5.94
C PHE A 28 17.76 13.39 5.01
N ALA A 29 17.91 12.07 4.84
CA ALA A 29 18.88 11.49 3.91
C ALA A 29 18.57 11.88 2.46
N LEU A 30 17.29 11.81 2.06
CA LEU A 30 16.81 12.25 0.73
C LEU A 30 17.03 13.76 0.52
N ALA A 31 16.62 14.57 1.50
CA ALA A 31 16.82 16.01 1.43
C ALA A 31 18.31 16.37 1.30
N ALA A 32 19.18 15.74 2.12
CA ALA A 32 20.62 15.96 2.04
C ALA A 32 21.19 15.61 0.65
N GLY A 33 20.79 14.47 0.08
CA GLY A 33 21.17 14.07 -1.28
C GLY A 33 20.78 15.12 -2.31
N ALA A 34 19.53 15.61 -2.27
CA ALA A 34 19.05 16.66 -3.16
C ALA A 34 19.80 18.00 -2.97
N PHE A 35 20.00 18.45 -1.72
CA PHE A 35 20.67 19.71 -1.42
C PHE A 35 22.16 19.68 -1.80
N VAL A 36 22.89 18.61 -1.49
CA VAL A 36 24.30 18.42 -1.87
C VAL A 36 24.43 18.45 -3.39
N THR A 37 23.61 17.68 -4.09
CA THR A 37 23.65 17.64 -5.56
C THR A 37 23.32 19.01 -6.17
N THR A 38 22.32 19.69 -5.64
CA THR A 38 21.94 21.03 -6.11
C THR A 38 23.07 22.04 -5.92
N ALA A 39 23.70 22.03 -4.74
CA ALA A 39 24.75 23.00 -4.40
C ALA A 39 26.02 22.86 -5.24
N PHE A 40 26.42 21.63 -5.57
CA PHE A 40 27.71 21.35 -6.20
C PHE A 40 27.63 21.04 -7.69
N PHE A 41 26.50 20.55 -8.20
CA PHE A 41 26.38 20.05 -9.58
C PHE A 41 25.34 20.79 -10.42
N THR A 42 24.60 21.74 -9.85
CA THR A 42 23.57 22.48 -10.61
C THR A 42 23.72 23.99 -10.42
N LYS A 43 23.01 24.74 -11.27
CA LYS A 43 22.87 26.22 -11.13
C LYS A 43 21.56 26.60 -10.45
N ILE A 44 20.83 25.63 -9.90
CA ILE A 44 19.55 25.83 -9.23
C ILE A 44 19.80 26.44 -7.85
N SER A 45 18.95 27.35 -7.42
CA SER A 45 19.03 27.90 -6.07
C SER A 45 18.56 26.87 -5.04
N LEU A 46 19.20 26.84 -3.88
CA LEU A 46 18.73 25.96 -2.78
C LEU A 46 17.30 26.31 -2.32
N ALA A 47 16.91 27.60 -2.44
CA ALA A 47 15.54 28.02 -2.18
C ALA A 47 14.51 27.35 -3.11
N SER A 48 14.88 27.08 -4.37
CA SER A 48 14.02 26.35 -5.31
C SER A 48 13.79 24.91 -4.84
N MET A 49 14.79 24.26 -4.21
CA MET A 49 14.63 22.91 -3.67
C MET A 49 13.61 22.89 -2.52
N VAL A 50 13.67 23.87 -1.62
CA VAL A 50 12.67 24.03 -0.55
C VAL A 50 11.27 24.24 -1.16
N GLY A 51 11.19 25.06 -2.21
CA GLY A 51 9.94 25.27 -2.97
C GLY A 51 9.39 23.96 -3.54
N GLN A 52 10.24 23.08 -4.11
CA GLN A 52 9.82 21.78 -4.62
C GLN A 52 9.39 20.82 -3.52
N MET A 53 10.05 20.83 -2.36
CA MET A 53 9.60 20.07 -1.19
C MET A 53 8.19 20.49 -0.75
N PHE A 54 7.93 21.79 -0.69
CA PHE A 54 6.63 22.33 -0.32
C PHE A 54 5.55 22.00 -1.36
N ASN A 55 5.85 22.23 -2.64
CA ASN A 55 4.93 21.94 -3.74
C ASN A 55 4.59 20.45 -3.80
N GLY A 56 5.54 19.57 -3.47
CA GLY A 56 5.35 18.13 -3.49
C GLY A 56 4.34 17.58 -2.49
N ILE A 57 4.05 18.33 -1.43
CA ILE A 57 3.04 17.96 -0.43
C ILE A 57 1.79 18.86 -0.49
N ASN A 58 1.80 19.88 -1.30
CA ASN A 58 0.70 20.84 -1.43
C ASN A 58 -0.36 20.31 -2.40
N SER A 59 -1.04 19.24 -2.03
CA SER A 59 -2.12 18.63 -2.78
C SER A 59 -3.27 18.27 -1.84
N LEU A 60 -4.51 18.54 -2.28
CA LEU A 60 -5.72 18.21 -1.49
C LEU A 60 -5.88 16.70 -1.27
N GLU A 61 -5.40 15.90 -2.20
CA GLU A 61 -5.45 14.43 -2.10
C GLU A 61 -4.64 13.91 -0.92
N PHE A 62 -3.54 14.58 -0.57
CA PHE A 62 -2.73 14.20 0.59
C PHE A 62 -3.44 14.41 1.93
N LEU A 63 -4.45 15.25 1.99
CA LEU A 63 -5.29 15.37 3.20
C LEU A 63 -6.08 14.08 3.51
N ALA A 64 -6.26 13.19 2.54
CA ALA A 64 -6.87 11.88 2.79
C ALA A 64 -6.03 11.02 3.74
N ILE A 65 -4.70 11.12 3.67
CA ILE A 65 -3.78 10.25 4.41
C ILE A 65 -3.94 10.39 5.93
N PRO A 66 -3.90 11.61 6.54
CA PRO A 66 -4.09 11.75 7.97
C PRO A 66 -5.46 11.26 8.43
N PHE A 67 -6.51 11.44 7.64
CA PHE A 67 -7.83 10.97 7.99
C PHE A 67 -7.92 9.44 7.98
N PHE A 68 -7.32 8.76 7.02
CA PHE A 68 -7.32 7.30 6.99
C PHE A 68 -6.43 6.70 8.07
N LEU A 69 -5.26 7.29 8.37
CA LEU A 69 -4.43 6.87 9.49
C LEU A 69 -5.17 7.03 10.81
N LEU A 70 -5.77 8.19 11.04
CA LEU A 70 -6.56 8.46 12.23
C LEU A 70 -7.74 7.48 12.35
N ALA A 71 -8.46 7.22 11.25
CA ALA A 71 -9.56 6.25 11.25
C ALA A 71 -9.09 4.85 11.65
N GLY A 72 -7.94 4.39 11.11
CA GLY A 72 -7.33 3.10 11.44
C GLY A 72 -6.93 2.98 12.91
N ASP A 73 -6.27 4.01 13.45
CA ASP A 73 -5.84 4.07 14.84
C ASP A 73 -7.03 4.10 15.80
N MET A 74 -8.03 4.95 15.53
CA MET A 74 -9.25 5.03 16.34
C MET A 74 -10.04 3.72 16.34
N MET A 75 -10.05 2.99 15.23
CA MET A 75 -10.71 1.68 15.17
C MET A 75 -10.00 0.64 16.02
N THR A 76 -8.68 0.63 16.00
CA THR A 76 -7.87 -0.26 16.84
C THR A 76 -8.10 0.06 18.32
N ALA A 77 -8.04 1.31 18.69
CA ALA A 77 -8.26 1.80 20.04
C ALA A 77 -9.71 1.54 20.56
N ALA A 78 -10.70 1.56 19.66
CA ALA A 78 -12.10 1.29 20.00
C ALA A 78 -12.47 -0.21 20.09
N ASN A 79 -11.49 -1.12 20.00
CA ASN A 79 -11.69 -2.59 19.95
C ASN A 79 -12.55 -3.05 18.75
N ILE A 80 -12.58 -2.27 17.69
CA ILE A 80 -13.36 -2.59 16.49
C ILE A 80 -12.66 -3.71 15.71
N THR A 81 -11.32 -3.71 15.70
CA THR A 81 -10.50 -4.75 15.09
C THR A 81 -10.85 -6.14 15.61
N GLU A 82 -11.08 -6.30 16.91
CA GLU A 82 -11.50 -7.58 17.48
C GLU A 82 -12.82 -8.10 16.91
N ARG A 83 -13.76 -7.20 16.58
CA ARG A 83 -15.07 -7.59 16.01
C ARG A 83 -14.91 -8.11 14.58
N LEU A 84 -14.01 -7.50 13.79
CA LEU A 84 -13.69 -7.98 12.44
C LEU A 84 -12.98 -9.33 12.49
N ILE A 85 -12.05 -9.52 13.44
CA ILE A 85 -11.38 -10.80 13.66
C ILE A 85 -12.38 -11.89 14.08
N ARG A 86 -13.34 -11.57 14.98
CA ARG A 86 -14.40 -12.51 15.36
C ARG A 86 -15.29 -12.86 14.17
N LEU A 87 -15.61 -11.89 13.31
CA LEU A 87 -16.35 -12.15 12.08
C LEU A 87 -15.55 -13.13 11.18
N ALA A 88 -14.29 -12.86 10.93
CA ALA A 88 -13.42 -13.74 10.15
C ALA A 88 -13.35 -15.14 10.77
N GLN A 89 -13.22 -15.23 12.11
CA GLN A 89 -13.14 -16.50 12.82
C GLN A 89 -14.40 -17.38 12.65
N VAL A 90 -15.58 -16.76 12.64
CA VAL A 90 -16.86 -17.46 12.44
C VAL A 90 -16.96 -18.05 11.03
N PHE A 91 -16.46 -17.33 10.01
CA PHE A 91 -16.52 -17.78 8.62
C PHE A 91 -15.44 -18.83 8.27
N VAL A 92 -14.19 -18.59 8.68
CA VAL A 92 -13.06 -19.40 8.21
C VAL A 92 -12.30 -20.15 9.31
N GLY A 93 -12.62 -19.90 10.58
CA GLY A 93 -11.90 -20.50 11.70
C GLY A 93 -12.07 -22.03 11.84
N HIS A 94 -13.05 -22.62 11.16
CA HIS A 94 -13.31 -24.07 11.16
C HIS A 94 -12.46 -24.84 10.11
N PHE A 95 -11.79 -24.15 9.20
CA PHE A 95 -10.92 -24.78 8.20
C PHE A 95 -9.63 -25.33 8.84
N ARG A 96 -8.93 -26.20 8.09
CA ARG A 96 -7.56 -26.56 8.42
C ARG A 96 -6.70 -25.29 8.49
N SER A 97 -5.84 -25.18 9.50
CA SER A 97 -5.09 -23.92 9.76
C SER A 97 -6.02 -22.71 10.01
N GLY A 98 -7.10 -22.90 10.74
CA GLY A 98 -8.18 -21.91 10.89
C GLY A 98 -7.71 -20.50 11.26
N LEU A 99 -6.77 -20.36 12.21
CA LEU A 99 -6.24 -19.04 12.57
C LEU A 99 -5.42 -18.38 11.45
N ALA A 100 -4.75 -19.16 10.59
CA ALA A 100 -4.07 -18.61 9.43
C ALA A 100 -5.05 -18.00 8.40
N HIS A 101 -6.19 -18.67 8.20
CA HIS A 101 -7.29 -18.10 7.38
C HIS A 101 -7.89 -16.85 8.03
N VAL A 102 -8.02 -16.86 9.38
CA VAL A 102 -8.50 -15.68 10.11
C VAL A 102 -7.57 -14.51 9.92
N VAL A 103 -6.25 -14.69 9.95
CA VAL A 103 -5.28 -13.63 9.64
C VAL A 103 -5.56 -13.05 8.26
N SER A 104 -5.55 -13.89 7.21
CA SER A 104 -5.73 -13.43 5.83
C SER A 104 -7.07 -12.70 5.63
N LEU A 105 -8.18 -13.25 6.11
CA LEU A 105 -9.50 -12.64 5.96
C LEU A 105 -9.63 -11.37 6.81
N SER A 106 -9.07 -11.36 8.02
CA SER A 106 -9.09 -10.15 8.87
C SER A 106 -8.27 -9.01 8.25
N SER A 107 -7.09 -9.29 7.68
CA SER A 107 -6.32 -8.30 6.94
C SER A 107 -7.09 -7.76 5.74
N MET A 108 -7.81 -8.60 4.98
CA MET A 108 -8.66 -8.12 3.88
C MET A 108 -9.77 -7.18 4.36
N LEU A 109 -10.40 -7.49 5.49
CA LEU A 109 -11.46 -6.65 6.07
C LEU A 109 -10.90 -5.35 6.67
N PHE A 110 -9.76 -5.43 7.36
CA PHE A 110 -9.13 -4.28 8.00
C PHE A 110 -8.46 -3.35 6.98
N ALA A 111 -7.89 -3.91 5.91
CA ALA A 111 -7.36 -3.17 4.78
C ALA A 111 -8.39 -2.19 4.20
N GLY A 112 -9.64 -2.62 4.09
CA GLY A 112 -10.77 -1.78 3.64
C GLY A 112 -11.05 -0.54 4.52
N ILE A 113 -10.30 -0.33 5.58
CA ILE A 113 -10.52 0.74 6.55
C ILE A 113 -9.27 1.59 6.76
N SER A 114 -8.13 0.94 7.06
CA SER A 114 -6.90 1.64 7.47
C SER A 114 -6.04 2.10 6.28
N GLY A 115 -6.01 1.32 5.20
CA GLY A 115 -5.14 1.58 4.05
C GLY A 115 -3.64 1.58 4.36
N SER A 116 -3.25 1.18 5.57
CA SER A 116 -1.87 1.20 6.07
C SER A 116 -1.41 -0.20 6.45
N MET A 117 -0.34 -0.68 5.81
CA MET A 117 0.26 -1.99 6.10
C MET A 117 0.81 -2.07 7.52
N THR A 118 1.44 -1.01 8.01
CA THR A 118 2.00 -0.94 9.37
C THR A 118 0.92 -1.01 10.43
N ALA A 119 -0.20 -0.28 10.23
CA ALA A 119 -1.36 -0.34 11.11
C ALA A 119 -1.99 -1.75 11.12
N ASP A 120 -2.09 -2.39 9.94
CA ASP A 120 -2.62 -3.75 9.81
C ASP A 120 -1.75 -4.77 10.55
N VAL A 121 -0.41 -4.73 10.36
CA VAL A 121 0.52 -5.60 11.10
C VAL A 121 0.35 -5.41 12.60
N ALA A 122 0.34 -4.18 13.08
CA ALA A 122 0.22 -3.89 14.51
C ALA A 122 -1.10 -4.41 15.08
N ALA A 123 -2.23 -4.11 14.41
CA ALA A 123 -3.56 -4.50 14.83
C ALA A 123 -3.76 -6.02 14.83
N ILE A 124 -3.40 -6.69 13.74
CA ILE A 124 -3.57 -8.15 13.62
C ILE A 124 -2.60 -8.90 14.53
N SER A 125 -1.32 -8.47 14.61
CA SER A 125 -0.33 -9.12 15.46
C SER A 125 -0.74 -9.11 16.93
N THR A 126 -1.18 -7.98 17.45
CA THR A 126 -1.55 -7.85 18.87
C THR A 126 -2.71 -8.73 19.26
N VAL A 127 -3.69 -8.91 18.35
CA VAL A 127 -4.89 -9.70 18.64
C VAL A 127 -4.71 -11.17 18.28
N VAL A 128 -4.17 -11.52 17.10
CA VAL A 128 -4.21 -12.90 16.60
C VAL A 128 -2.97 -13.72 16.97
N MET A 129 -1.77 -13.13 16.99
CA MET A 129 -0.56 -13.89 17.28
C MET A 129 -0.55 -14.60 18.66
N PRO A 130 -1.09 -14.00 19.75
CA PRO A 130 -1.18 -14.71 21.04
C PRO A 130 -2.04 -16.00 20.94
N TYR A 131 -3.12 -15.96 20.15
CA TYR A 131 -3.95 -17.14 19.93
C TYR A 131 -3.25 -18.18 19.03
N MET A 132 -2.55 -17.74 17.96
CA MET A 132 -1.75 -18.63 17.12
C MET A 132 -0.69 -19.36 17.95
N ARG A 133 0.02 -18.63 18.81
CA ARG A 133 1.03 -19.22 19.70
C ARG A 133 0.43 -20.28 20.66
N ARG A 134 -0.76 -20.00 21.22
CA ARG A 134 -1.47 -20.96 22.10
C ARG A 134 -1.95 -22.21 21.34
N GLU A 135 -2.28 -22.09 20.06
CA GLU A 135 -2.67 -23.22 19.21
C GLU A 135 -1.47 -23.95 18.59
N GLY A 136 -0.22 -23.59 18.98
CA GLY A 136 1.00 -24.30 18.57
C GLY A 136 1.55 -23.88 17.20
N TYR A 137 1.14 -22.74 16.64
CA TYR A 137 1.75 -22.21 15.44
C TYR A 137 3.17 -21.71 15.72
N ASP A 138 4.11 -21.95 14.79
CA ASP A 138 5.43 -21.35 14.86
C ASP A 138 5.30 -19.80 14.81
N PRO A 139 5.84 -19.07 15.80
CA PRO A 139 5.80 -17.60 15.80
C PRO A 139 6.45 -16.98 14.56
N ALA A 140 7.45 -17.63 13.94
CA ALA A 140 8.05 -17.15 12.71
C ALA A 140 7.12 -17.29 11.50
N PHE A 141 6.37 -18.41 11.41
CA PHE A 141 5.31 -18.57 10.41
C PHE A 141 4.20 -17.54 10.61
N SER A 142 3.79 -17.31 11.88
CA SER A 142 2.77 -16.30 12.20
C SER A 142 3.20 -14.91 11.78
N ALA A 143 4.46 -14.52 12.04
CA ALA A 143 5.03 -13.25 11.61
C ALA A 143 5.05 -13.11 10.08
N ALA A 144 5.54 -14.13 9.37
CA ALA A 144 5.59 -14.15 7.91
C ALA A 144 4.20 -14.03 7.29
N LEU A 145 3.22 -14.75 7.82
CA LEU A 145 1.84 -14.73 7.33
C LEU A 145 1.17 -13.38 7.58
N VAL A 146 1.31 -12.81 8.80
CA VAL A 146 0.74 -11.49 9.12
C VAL A 146 1.38 -10.43 8.24
N ALA A 147 2.71 -10.41 8.08
CA ALA A 147 3.40 -9.47 7.21
C ALA A 147 2.89 -9.56 5.77
N SER A 148 2.79 -10.79 5.22
CA SER A 148 2.30 -11.01 3.86
C SER A 148 0.82 -10.62 3.70
N ALA A 149 -0.03 -10.90 4.68
CA ALA A 149 -1.43 -10.53 4.64
C ALA A 149 -1.63 -9.01 4.74
N SER A 150 -0.80 -8.34 5.53
CA SER A 150 -0.89 -6.88 5.70
C SER A 150 -0.54 -6.09 4.43
N THR A 151 0.18 -6.69 3.46
CA THR A 151 0.41 -6.05 2.15
C THR A 151 -0.88 -5.81 1.38
N ILE A 152 -1.96 -6.53 1.70
CA ILE A 152 -3.29 -6.35 1.11
C ILE A 152 -3.79 -4.91 1.34
N ALA A 153 -3.41 -4.28 2.47
CA ALA A 153 -3.79 -2.90 2.78
C ALA A 153 -3.21 -1.87 1.80
N ALA A 154 -2.15 -2.21 1.07
CA ALA A 154 -1.66 -1.36 -0.01
C ALA A 154 -2.55 -1.42 -1.27
N LEU A 155 -3.35 -2.47 -1.44
CA LEU A 155 -4.08 -2.78 -2.65
C LEU A 155 -5.59 -2.55 -2.51
N VAL A 156 -6.17 -3.04 -1.41
CA VAL A 156 -7.60 -2.91 -1.15
C VAL A 156 -7.91 -1.49 -0.67
N PRO A 157 -8.90 -0.80 -1.29
CA PRO A 157 -9.23 0.57 -0.90
C PRO A 157 -9.85 0.67 0.51
N PRO A 158 -9.55 1.77 1.23
CA PRO A 158 -8.68 2.87 0.81
C PRO A 158 -7.19 2.49 0.91
N SER A 159 -6.40 2.87 -0.08
CA SER A 159 -4.96 2.61 -0.09
C SER A 159 -4.19 3.92 -0.11
N ILE A 160 -3.32 4.12 0.88
CA ILE A 160 -2.46 5.31 0.96
C ILE A 160 -1.51 5.38 -0.24
N MET A 161 -0.93 4.26 -0.65
CA MET A 161 -0.06 4.22 -1.83
C MET A 161 -0.81 4.60 -3.11
N ALA A 162 -2.07 4.17 -3.27
CA ALA A 162 -2.88 4.52 -4.42
C ALA A 162 -3.22 6.02 -4.45
N ILE A 163 -3.45 6.64 -3.29
CA ILE A 163 -3.66 8.08 -3.17
C ILE A 163 -2.41 8.83 -3.61
N VAL A 164 -1.24 8.46 -3.09
CA VAL A 164 0.02 9.11 -3.44
C VAL A 164 0.34 8.92 -4.93
N TYR A 165 0.16 7.72 -5.47
CA TYR A 165 0.36 7.46 -6.88
C TYR A 165 -0.58 8.30 -7.75
N GLY A 166 -1.85 8.37 -7.39
CA GLY A 166 -2.85 9.16 -8.10
C GLY A 166 -2.55 10.66 -8.04
N ALA A 167 -2.19 11.18 -6.87
CA ALA A 167 -1.87 12.58 -6.65
C ALA A 167 -0.61 13.04 -7.40
N VAL A 168 0.50 12.29 -7.29
CA VAL A 168 1.77 12.64 -7.93
C VAL A 168 1.77 12.34 -9.43
N GLY A 169 1.12 11.23 -9.84
CA GLY A 169 1.06 10.78 -11.23
C GLY A 169 -0.11 11.34 -12.03
N ASN A 170 -0.98 12.14 -11.40
CA ASN A 170 -2.22 12.65 -12.02
C ASN A 170 -3.08 11.52 -12.62
N VAL A 171 -3.22 10.42 -11.86
CA VAL A 171 -4.00 9.22 -12.24
C VAL A 171 -5.23 9.11 -11.34
N SER A 172 -6.35 8.64 -11.89
CA SER A 172 -7.60 8.49 -11.15
C SER A 172 -7.45 7.61 -9.91
N ILE A 173 -7.58 8.21 -8.73
CA ILE A 173 -7.52 7.48 -7.43
C ILE A 173 -8.66 6.48 -7.33
N ALA A 174 -9.87 6.83 -7.81
CA ALA A 174 -11.01 5.91 -7.86
C ALA A 174 -10.71 4.70 -8.77
N GLY A 175 -10.07 4.93 -9.93
CA GLY A 175 -9.60 3.87 -10.82
C GLY A 175 -8.57 2.96 -10.16
N LEU A 176 -7.61 3.53 -9.44
CA LEU A 176 -6.59 2.77 -8.69
C LEU A 176 -7.22 1.96 -7.55
N PHE A 177 -8.18 2.51 -6.82
CA PHE A 177 -8.93 1.81 -5.77
C PHE A 177 -9.64 0.58 -6.32
N LEU A 178 -10.39 0.72 -7.38
CA LEU A 178 -11.09 -0.40 -8.02
C LEU A 178 -10.12 -1.39 -8.66
N GLY A 179 -9.07 -0.89 -9.32
CA GLY A 179 -8.05 -1.73 -9.95
C GLY A 179 -7.24 -2.57 -8.96
N GLY A 180 -6.94 -2.02 -7.79
CA GLY A 180 -6.19 -2.69 -6.72
C GLY A 180 -7.00 -3.74 -5.96
N ALA A 181 -8.33 -3.61 -5.92
CA ALA A 181 -9.20 -4.52 -5.17
C ALA A 181 -9.06 -5.98 -5.64
N THR A 182 -9.02 -6.22 -6.95
CA THR A 182 -8.89 -7.58 -7.51
C THR A 182 -7.55 -8.24 -7.16
N PRO A 183 -6.39 -7.62 -7.40
CA PRO A 183 -5.10 -8.17 -6.97
C PRO A 183 -5.01 -8.37 -5.45
N GLY A 184 -5.53 -7.43 -4.66
CA GLY A 184 -5.58 -7.58 -3.20
C GLY A 184 -6.38 -8.80 -2.75
N LEU A 185 -7.53 -9.03 -3.37
CA LEU A 185 -8.33 -10.24 -3.14
C LEU A 185 -7.56 -11.51 -3.56
N MET A 186 -6.86 -11.48 -4.70
CA MET A 186 -6.05 -12.61 -5.18
C MET A 186 -4.92 -12.96 -4.22
N VAL A 187 -4.21 -11.96 -3.66
CA VAL A 187 -3.20 -12.19 -2.62
C VAL A 187 -3.84 -12.84 -1.39
N GLY A 188 -4.93 -12.27 -0.88
CA GLY A 188 -5.63 -12.83 0.29
C GLY A 188 -6.10 -14.27 0.10
N VAL A 189 -6.74 -14.57 -1.02
CA VAL A 189 -7.17 -15.93 -1.37
C VAL A 189 -5.96 -16.86 -1.56
N GLY A 190 -4.90 -16.38 -2.22
CA GLY A 190 -3.65 -17.14 -2.37
C GLY A 190 -3.03 -17.52 -1.02
N LEU A 191 -2.98 -16.59 -0.06
CA LEU A 191 -2.51 -16.86 1.31
C LEU A 191 -3.42 -17.87 2.04
N MET A 192 -4.73 -17.79 1.82
CA MET A 192 -5.67 -18.78 2.39
C MET A 192 -5.45 -20.16 1.77
N ILE A 193 -5.29 -20.29 0.46
CA ILE A 193 -4.99 -21.55 -0.23
C ILE A 193 -3.67 -22.12 0.27
N TYR A 194 -2.62 -21.30 0.35
CA TYR A 194 -1.34 -21.73 0.90
C TYR A 194 -1.47 -22.25 2.33
N SER A 195 -2.18 -21.51 3.19
CA SER A 195 -2.39 -21.89 4.58
C SER A 195 -3.18 -23.21 4.70
N TYR A 196 -4.13 -23.47 3.81
CA TYR A 196 -4.89 -24.71 3.78
C TYR A 196 -4.02 -25.91 3.38
N LEU A 197 -3.15 -25.74 2.38
CA LEU A 197 -2.32 -26.81 1.83
C LEU A 197 -1.09 -27.10 2.70
N PHE A 198 -0.38 -26.05 3.10
CA PHE A 198 0.94 -26.12 3.73
C PHE A 198 0.99 -25.64 5.17
N GLY A 199 -0.05 -24.97 5.66
CA GLY A 199 -0.09 -24.46 7.03
C GLY A 199 -0.17 -25.57 8.07
N PRO A 200 0.27 -25.30 9.31
CA PRO A 200 0.16 -26.23 10.42
C PRO A 200 -1.33 -26.55 10.68
N PRO A 201 -1.67 -27.79 11.09
CA PRO A 201 -3.07 -28.22 11.15
C PRO A 201 -3.94 -27.41 12.13
N GLY A 202 -3.36 -26.79 13.15
CA GLY A 202 -4.10 -26.03 14.15
C GLY A 202 -5.11 -26.88 14.95
N ILE A 203 -5.87 -26.23 15.83
CA ILE A 203 -6.96 -26.87 16.56
C ILE A 203 -8.22 -26.84 15.69
N LYS A 204 -8.78 -28.01 15.39
CA LYS A 204 -10.06 -28.09 14.67
C LYS A 204 -11.19 -27.51 15.52
N LYS A 205 -11.82 -26.47 15.03
CA LYS A 205 -13.01 -25.87 15.64
C LYS A 205 -14.27 -26.35 14.95
N PRO A 206 -15.38 -26.53 15.68
CA PRO A 206 -16.67 -26.84 15.04
C PRO A 206 -17.09 -25.66 14.14
N ARG A 207 -17.88 -25.97 13.12
CA ARG A 207 -18.50 -24.91 12.30
C ARG A 207 -19.40 -24.05 13.18
N ALA A 208 -19.33 -22.73 12.98
CA ALA A 208 -20.20 -21.82 13.69
C ALA A 208 -21.65 -22.04 13.29
N THR A 209 -22.54 -21.91 14.26
CA THR A 209 -23.98 -21.96 14.02
C THR A 209 -24.45 -20.69 13.31
N PHE A 210 -25.58 -20.77 12.61
CA PHE A 210 -26.18 -19.61 11.95
C PHE A 210 -26.43 -18.45 12.94
N GLY A 211 -26.82 -18.77 14.18
CA GLY A 211 -26.97 -17.77 15.24
C GLY A 211 -25.65 -17.06 15.59
N GLN A 212 -24.54 -17.78 15.68
CA GLN A 212 -23.22 -17.19 15.91
C GLN A 212 -22.79 -16.32 14.74
N MET A 213 -23.05 -16.74 13.49
CA MET A 213 -22.79 -15.96 12.28
C MET A 213 -23.60 -14.65 12.29
N ALA A 214 -24.89 -14.70 12.63
CA ALA A 214 -25.76 -13.54 12.70
C ALA A 214 -25.33 -12.56 13.80
N VAL A 215 -24.90 -13.04 14.96
CA VAL A 215 -24.40 -12.21 16.06
C VAL A 215 -23.09 -11.51 15.66
N ALA A 216 -22.12 -12.27 15.10
CA ALA A 216 -20.86 -11.69 14.65
C ALA A 216 -21.06 -10.69 13.49
N GLY A 217 -21.95 -11.01 12.54
CA GLY A 217 -22.31 -10.12 11.44
C GLY A 217 -22.93 -8.81 11.92
N ARG A 218 -23.90 -8.86 12.85
CA ARG A 218 -24.49 -7.65 13.46
C ARG A 218 -23.44 -6.81 14.20
N ALA A 219 -22.53 -7.44 14.92
CA ALA A 219 -21.46 -6.75 15.64
C ALA A 219 -20.46 -6.05 14.71
N ALA A 220 -20.24 -6.59 13.53
CA ALA A 220 -19.32 -6.06 12.52
C ALA A 220 -20.02 -5.12 11.51
N LEU A 221 -21.34 -5.06 11.47
CA LEU A 221 -22.09 -4.30 10.47
C LEU A 221 -21.70 -2.82 10.48
N LEU A 222 -21.71 -2.19 11.67
CA LEU A 222 -21.35 -0.78 11.79
C LEU A 222 -19.87 -0.51 11.37
N PRO A 223 -18.86 -1.26 11.83
CA PRO A 223 -17.50 -1.15 11.31
C PRO A 223 -17.39 -1.29 9.79
N LEU A 224 -18.10 -2.25 9.20
CA LEU A 224 -18.08 -2.50 7.75
C LEU A 224 -18.75 -1.39 6.92
N MET A 225 -19.50 -0.49 7.54
CA MET A 225 -20.01 0.70 6.85
C MET A 225 -18.89 1.66 6.45
N ILE A 226 -17.73 1.66 7.14
CA ILE A 226 -16.63 2.56 6.81
C ILE A 226 -16.09 2.33 5.38
N PRO A 227 -15.64 1.10 5.01
CA PRO A 227 -15.22 0.86 3.63
C PRO A 227 -16.33 1.12 2.61
N ILE A 228 -17.59 0.86 2.96
CA ILE A 228 -18.73 1.16 2.07
C ILE A 228 -18.86 2.67 1.85
N ILE A 229 -18.74 3.48 2.88
CA ILE A 229 -18.80 4.95 2.79
C ILE A 229 -17.64 5.46 1.94
N ILE A 230 -16.41 4.99 2.21
CA ILE A 230 -15.22 5.46 1.52
C ILE A 230 -15.26 5.06 0.05
N ILE A 231 -15.38 3.76 -0.23
CA ILE A 231 -15.37 3.23 -1.61
C ILE A 231 -16.59 3.76 -2.37
N GLY A 232 -17.76 3.66 -1.78
CA GLY A 232 -19.01 4.13 -2.39
C GLY A 232 -18.96 5.62 -2.74
N GLY A 233 -18.50 6.46 -1.81
CA GLY A 233 -18.39 7.90 -2.04
C GLY A 233 -17.40 8.28 -3.12
N VAL A 234 -16.20 7.66 -3.11
CA VAL A 234 -15.14 7.94 -4.09
C VAL A 234 -15.49 7.39 -5.47
N VAL A 235 -16.06 6.17 -5.55
CA VAL A 235 -16.43 5.52 -6.81
C VAL A 235 -17.59 6.22 -7.50
N THR A 236 -18.56 6.69 -6.73
CA THR A 236 -19.70 7.46 -7.29
C THR A 236 -19.34 8.91 -7.65
N GLY A 237 -18.12 9.37 -7.28
CA GLY A 237 -17.69 10.75 -7.46
C GLY A 237 -18.42 11.74 -6.53
N THR A 238 -19.14 11.25 -5.53
CA THR A 238 -19.85 12.11 -4.55
C THR A 238 -18.88 12.78 -3.61
N PHE A 239 -17.77 12.13 -3.28
CA PHE A 239 -16.72 12.60 -2.39
C PHE A 239 -15.35 12.46 -3.03
N THR A 240 -14.47 13.42 -2.75
CA THR A 240 -13.03 13.27 -2.95
C THR A 240 -12.47 12.27 -1.92
N PRO A 241 -11.28 11.68 -2.15
CA PRO A 241 -10.64 10.80 -1.15
C PRO A 241 -10.46 11.46 0.22
N ALA A 242 -10.15 12.76 0.26
CA ALA A 242 -10.01 13.52 1.50
C ALA A 242 -11.34 13.67 2.26
N GLU A 243 -12.41 14.02 1.53
CA GLU A 243 -13.76 14.12 2.12
C GLU A 243 -14.25 12.75 2.61
N ALA A 244 -14.02 11.69 1.85
CA ALA A 244 -14.37 10.32 2.25
C ALA A 244 -13.65 9.90 3.55
N GLY A 245 -12.35 10.24 3.68
CA GLY A 245 -11.58 10.01 4.91
C GLY A 245 -12.11 10.82 6.10
N MET A 246 -12.42 12.10 5.88
CA MET A 246 -13.01 12.95 6.91
C MET A 246 -14.39 12.41 7.38
N ILE A 247 -15.25 12.01 6.44
CA ILE A 247 -16.57 11.43 6.76
C ILE A 247 -16.40 10.12 7.53
N ALA A 248 -15.42 9.29 7.18
CA ALA A 248 -15.11 8.07 7.93
C ALA A 248 -14.73 8.37 9.38
N VAL A 249 -13.86 9.38 9.62
CA VAL A 249 -13.48 9.82 10.96
C VAL A 249 -14.69 10.35 11.72
N VAL A 250 -15.50 11.20 11.10
CA VAL A 250 -16.74 11.71 11.71
C VAL A 250 -17.70 10.56 12.07
N TYR A 251 -17.85 9.58 11.18
CA TYR A 251 -18.67 8.40 11.44
C TYR A 251 -18.14 7.59 12.64
N ILE A 252 -16.84 7.42 12.77
CA ILE A 252 -16.22 6.75 13.92
C ILE A 252 -16.52 7.54 15.21
N LEU A 253 -16.32 8.85 15.19
CA LEU A 253 -16.51 9.72 16.36
C LEU A 253 -17.96 9.79 16.83
N VAL A 254 -18.90 9.92 15.89
CA VAL A 254 -20.32 10.19 16.21
C VAL A 254 -21.11 8.89 16.38
N VAL A 255 -20.76 7.83 15.65
CA VAL A 255 -21.54 6.58 15.66
C VAL A 255 -20.80 5.46 16.39
N LEU A 256 -19.56 5.14 15.99
CA LEU A 256 -18.90 3.93 16.50
C LEU A 256 -18.41 4.08 17.94
N LEU A 257 -17.71 5.15 18.28
CA LEU A 257 -17.20 5.35 19.64
C LEU A 257 -18.32 5.44 20.68
N PRO A 258 -19.38 6.24 20.49
CA PRO A 258 -20.47 6.31 21.46
C PRO A 258 -21.23 4.99 21.66
N LEU A 259 -21.33 4.17 20.60
CA LEU A 259 -22.07 2.90 20.66
C LEU A 259 -21.20 1.72 21.12
N MET A 260 -19.89 1.76 20.85
CA MET A 260 -19.00 0.61 21.06
C MET A 260 -18.02 0.79 22.21
N ASN A 261 -17.46 1.99 22.41
CA ASN A 261 -16.48 2.28 23.45
C ASN A 261 -16.52 3.74 23.91
N ARG A 262 -17.56 4.12 24.64
CA ARG A 262 -17.70 5.49 25.18
C ARG A 262 -16.53 5.92 26.06
N GLY A 263 -15.90 4.99 26.76
CA GLY A 263 -14.76 5.29 27.63
C GLY A 263 -13.55 5.85 26.86
N HIS A 264 -13.40 5.47 25.59
CA HIS A 264 -12.29 5.91 24.75
C HIS A 264 -12.38 7.39 24.34
N ILE A 265 -13.56 8.01 24.39
CA ILE A 265 -13.77 9.44 24.04
C ILE A 265 -12.83 10.36 24.83
N ARG A 266 -12.44 10.00 26.05
CA ARG A 266 -11.51 10.77 26.88
C ARG A 266 -10.06 10.74 26.35
N HIS A 267 -9.73 9.78 25.49
CA HIS A 267 -8.40 9.61 24.90
C HIS A 267 -8.24 10.26 23.54
N LEU A 268 -9.34 10.76 22.94
CA LEU A 268 -9.33 11.39 21.63
C LEU A 268 -8.24 12.46 21.43
N PRO A 269 -7.98 13.39 22.37
CA PRO A 269 -6.92 14.39 22.20
C PRO A 269 -5.55 13.73 21.99
N ARG A 270 -5.30 12.60 22.64
CA ARG A 270 -4.09 11.82 22.49
C ARG A 270 -4.04 11.12 21.13
N ASP A 271 -5.15 10.51 20.70
CA ASP A 271 -5.23 9.83 19.40
C ASP A 271 -4.99 10.81 18.24
N PHE A 272 -5.56 12.02 18.31
CA PHE A 272 -5.30 13.07 17.32
C PHE A 272 -3.82 13.51 17.31
N MET A 273 -3.22 13.65 18.48
CA MET A 273 -1.81 14.03 18.59
C MET A 273 -0.90 12.92 18.02
N GLU A 274 -1.15 11.65 18.38
CA GLU A 274 -0.40 10.51 17.88
C GLU A 274 -0.55 10.37 16.36
N ALA A 275 -1.76 10.50 15.82
CA ALA A 275 -2.00 10.50 14.39
C ALA A 275 -1.28 11.64 13.67
N ALA A 276 -1.27 12.85 14.23
CA ALA A 276 -0.55 14.00 13.66
C ALA A 276 0.96 13.75 13.59
N VAL A 277 1.56 13.16 14.63
CA VAL A 277 2.98 12.78 14.64
C VAL A 277 3.25 11.67 13.62
N LEU A 278 2.43 10.62 13.59
CA LEU A 278 2.58 9.52 12.64
C LEU A 278 2.44 9.99 11.18
N TYR A 279 1.55 10.93 10.92
CA TYR A 279 1.38 11.52 9.58
C TYR A 279 2.58 12.40 9.17
N SER A 280 3.20 13.12 10.10
CA SER A 280 4.29 14.03 9.78
C SER A 280 5.52 13.32 9.20
N LEU A 281 5.77 12.08 9.62
CA LEU A 281 6.92 11.27 9.16
C LEU A 281 6.83 10.93 7.67
N PRO A 282 5.77 10.27 7.15
CA PRO A 282 5.66 10.00 5.73
C PRO A 282 5.56 11.28 4.90
N MET A 283 4.93 12.36 5.40
CA MET A 283 4.83 13.62 4.66
C MET A 283 6.18 14.33 4.51
N SER A 284 7.02 14.31 5.54
CA SER A 284 8.38 14.82 5.42
C SER A 284 9.21 14.04 4.39
N ALA A 285 9.01 12.73 4.32
CA ALA A 285 9.66 11.88 3.34
C ALA A 285 9.13 12.14 1.92
N VAL A 286 7.82 12.36 1.74
CA VAL A 286 7.22 12.75 0.45
C VAL A 286 7.75 14.11 -0.01
N ALA A 287 7.83 15.10 0.89
CA ALA A 287 8.39 16.40 0.57
C ALA A 287 9.83 16.28 0.03
N ALA A 288 10.70 15.57 0.75
CA ALA A 288 12.07 15.32 0.32
C ALA A 288 12.14 14.52 -0.99
N ALA A 289 11.31 13.47 -1.12
CA ALA A 289 11.22 12.63 -2.31
C ALA A 289 10.76 13.41 -3.54
N SER A 290 9.84 14.33 -3.39
CA SER A 290 9.36 15.21 -4.48
C SER A 290 10.49 16.12 -5.01
N ALA A 291 11.32 16.68 -4.11
CA ALA A 291 12.50 17.43 -4.52
C ALA A 291 13.52 16.54 -5.26
N VAL A 292 13.77 15.32 -4.77
CA VAL A 292 14.64 14.34 -5.44
C VAL A 292 14.09 13.95 -6.80
N GLY A 293 12.80 13.62 -6.90
CA GLY A 293 12.14 13.26 -8.16
C GLY A 293 12.20 14.38 -9.19
N TRP A 294 11.92 15.64 -8.76
CA TRP A 294 12.05 16.79 -9.61
C TRP A 294 13.49 17.03 -10.10
N LEU A 295 14.48 16.90 -9.19
CA LEU A 295 15.89 17.04 -9.54
C LEU A 295 16.36 15.93 -10.47
N LEU A 296 15.90 14.70 -10.25
CA LEU A 296 16.15 13.55 -11.13
C LEU A 296 15.61 13.81 -12.54
N ALA A 297 14.39 14.36 -12.65
CA ALA A 297 13.81 14.75 -13.94
C ALA A 297 14.61 15.87 -14.61
N TYR A 298 15.02 16.89 -13.83
CA TYR A 298 15.84 18.02 -14.33
C TYR A 298 17.20 17.57 -14.86
N LEU A 299 17.84 16.58 -14.23
CA LEU A 299 19.12 15.99 -14.65
C LEU A 299 18.98 15.00 -15.82
N GLY A 300 17.77 14.77 -16.34
CA GLY A 300 17.52 13.84 -17.45
C GLY A 300 17.51 12.36 -17.04
N GLY A 301 17.28 12.09 -15.76
CA GLY A 301 17.20 10.71 -15.22
C GLY A 301 16.21 9.82 -15.97
N PRO A 302 14.97 10.26 -16.28
CA PRO A 302 14.04 9.46 -17.07
C PRO A 302 14.58 9.05 -18.44
N ASP A 303 15.29 9.93 -19.14
CA ASP A 303 15.87 9.63 -20.46
C ASP A 303 17.02 8.61 -20.37
N ILE A 304 17.84 8.71 -19.32
CA ILE A 304 18.92 7.75 -19.05
C ILE A 304 18.33 6.36 -18.80
N VAL A 305 17.32 6.27 -17.93
CA VAL A 305 16.66 4.99 -17.61
C VAL A 305 15.92 4.45 -18.81
N ARG A 306 15.22 5.31 -19.56
CA ARG A 306 14.55 4.95 -20.80
C ARG A 306 15.53 4.33 -21.81
N GLY A 307 16.68 4.98 -22.05
CA GLY A 307 17.70 4.46 -22.98
C GLY A 307 18.25 3.09 -22.57
N TRP A 308 18.42 2.85 -21.28
CA TRP A 308 18.82 1.53 -20.77
C TRP A 308 17.73 0.47 -20.98
N ILE A 309 16.49 0.82 -20.71
CA ILE A 309 15.36 -0.11 -20.87
C ILE A 309 15.13 -0.41 -22.35
N GLU A 310 15.17 0.58 -23.23
CA GLU A 310 15.09 0.39 -24.68
C GLU A 310 16.22 -0.52 -25.21
N ALA A 311 17.44 -0.36 -24.69
CA ALA A 311 18.57 -1.21 -25.09
C ALA A 311 18.40 -2.67 -24.66
N VAL A 312 17.75 -2.96 -23.55
CA VAL A 312 17.58 -4.32 -22.99
C VAL A 312 16.25 -4.96 -23.40
N ALA A 313 15.16 -4.22 -23.35
CA ALA A 313 13.79 -4.71 -23.55
C ALA A 313 13.20 -4.31 -24.91
N GLY A 314 13.81 -3.34 -25.62
CA GLY A 314 13.19 -2.73 -26.80
C GLY A 314 11.82 -2.15 -26.46
N ASP A 315 10.84 -2.33 -27.36
CA ASP A 315 9.45 -1.91 -27.16
C ASP A 315 8.59 -3.00 -26.49
N ASN A 316 9.23 -4.04 -25.92
CA ASN A 316 8.50 -5.16 -25.35
C ASN A 316 7.85 -4.75 -24.02
N ARG A 317 6.56 -4.46 -24.07
CA ARG A 317 5.72 -4.06 -22.93
C ARG A 317 5.88 -4.99 -21.73
N ILE A 318 5.87 -6.31 -21.95
CA ILE A 318 5.95 -7.30 -20.87
C ILE A 318 7.33 -7.23 -20.20
N ALA A 319 8.41 -7.12 -20.97
CA ALA A 319 9.77 -6.99 -20.44
C ALA A 319 9.93 -5.71 -19.63
N ILE A 320 9.40 -4.58 -20.12
CA ILE A 320 9.42 -3.28 -19.40
C ILE A 320 8.69 -3.41 -18.06
N MET A 321 7.51 -4.04 -18.03
CA MET A 321 6.76 -4.24 -16.80
C MET A 321 7.51 -5.11 -15.79
N TYR A 322 8.13 -6.21 -16.20
CA TYR A 322 8.95 -7.03 -15.29
C TYR A 322 10.21 -6.29 -14.80
N MET A 323 10.86 -5.49 -15.63
CA MET A 323 11.99 -4.66 -15.21
C MET A 323 11.55 -3.65 -14.15
N MET A 324 10.39 -3.00 -14.34
CA MET A 324 9.81 -2.09 -13.34
C MET A 324 9.49 -2.80 -12.02
N VAL A 325 8.93 -4.03 -12.08
CA VAL A 325 8.70 -4.85 -10.89
C VAL A 325 9.99 -5.09 -10.12
N VAL A 326 11.07 -5.50 -10.80
CA VAL A 326 12.37 -5.77 -10.15
C VAL A 326 12.91 -4.50 -9.49
N VAL A 327 12.96 -3.39 -10.23
CA VAL A 327 13.50 -2.11 -9.73
C VAL A 327 12.69 -1.63 -8.51
N LEU A 328 11.36 -1.69 -8.59
CA LEU A 328 10.52 -1.18 -7.50
C LEU A 328 10.39 -2.14 -6.32
N THR A 329 10.52 -3.45 -6.53
CA THR A 329 10.65 -4.39 -5.42
C THR A 329 11.93 -4.09 -4.64
N ILE A 330 13.07 -3.90 -5.33
CA ILE A 330 14.34 -3.50 -4.69
C ILE A 330 14.19 -2.13 -4.00
N ALA A 331 13.55 -1.16 -4.64
CA ALA A 331 13.31 0.15 -4.02
C ALA A 331 12.45 0.03 -2.74
N GLY A 332 11.42 -0.82 -2.76
CA GLY A 332 10.55 -1.10 -1.62
C GLY A 332 11.25 -1.81 -0.46
N ASP A 333 12.38 -2.50 -0.70
CA ASP A 333 13.21 -3.05 0.38
C ASP A 333 13.82 -1.95 1.28
N PHE A 334 14.20 -0.82 0.68
CA PHE A 334 14.93 0.25 1.36
C PHE A 334 14.04 1.44 1.73
N LEU A 335 12.95 1.64 1.01
CA LEU A 335 12.06 2.78 1.15
C LEU A 335 10.65 2.30 1.44
N ASP A 336 9.92 3.04 2.28
CA ASP A 336 8.48 2.89 2.32
C ASP A 336 7.86 3.22 0.94
N GLY A 337 6.76 2.58 0.61
CA GLY A 337 6.13 2.73 -0.71
C GLY A 337 5.72 4.16 -1.05
N VAL A 338 5.36 4.96 -0.05
CA VAL A 338 4.92 6.35 -0.24
C VAL A 338 6.04 7.24 -0.79
N PRO A 339 7.22 7.37 -0.15
CA PRO A 339 8.33 8.14 -0.73
C PRO A 339 8.90 7.49 -1.99
N ALA A 340 8.90 6.16 -2.10
CA ALA A 340 9.35 5.48 -3.31
C ALA A 340 8.54 5.90 -4.54
N ILE A 341 7.21 5.94 -4.44
CA ILE A 341 6.34 6.41 -5.53
C ILE A 341 6.73 7.83 -5.96
N ALA A 342 6.93 8.76 -5.02
CA ALA A 342 7.25 10.15 -5.33
C ALA A 342 8.61 10.29 -6.06
N ILE A 343 9.63 9.52 -5.65
CA ILE A 343 10.96 9.53 -6.27
C ILE A 343 10.91 8.97 -7.70
N PHE A 344 10.26 7.83 -7.88
CA PHE A 344 10.27 7.11 -9.15
C PHE A 344 9.20 7.57 -10.14
N MET A 345 8.26 8.43 -9.72
CA MET A 345 7.15 8.87 -10.58
C MET A 345 7.59 9.42 -11.94
N PRO A 346 8.62 10.26 -12.08
CA PRO A 346 9.06 10.73 -13.39
C PRO A 346 9.49 9.59 -14.33
N ILE A 347 10.16 8.57 -13.79
CA ILE A 347 10.58 7.37 -14.54
C ILE A 347 9.35 6.51 -14.89
N ILE A 348 8.46 6.30 -13.93
CA ILE A 348 7.23 5.52 -14.11
C ILE A 348 6.38 6.11 -15.25
N VAL A 349 6.18 7.43 -15.25
CA VAL A 349 5.40 8.13 -16.28
C VAL A 349 6.07 7.97 -17.65
N ALA A 350 7.39 8.19 -17.74
CA ALA A 350 8.13 8.04 -18.99
C ALA A 350 7.99 6.61 -19.59
N LEU A 351 8.12 5.58 -18.76
CA LEU A 351 8.02 4.19 -19.19
C LEU A 351 6.59 3.75 -19.47
N THR A 352 5.62 4.30 -18.75
CA THR A 352 4.18 4.07 -19.01
C THR A 352 3.81 4.57 -20.41
N HIS A 353 4.31 5.75 -20.79
CA HIS A 353 4.11 6.31 -22.13
C HIS A 353 4.87 5.52 -23.20
N LEU A 354 6.12 5.16 -22.96
CA LEU A 354 6.95 4.38 -23.89
C LEU A 354 6.26 3.04 -24.25
N ALA A 355 5.79 2.32 -23.26
CA ALA A 355 5.21 0.99 -23.44
C ALA A 355 3.69 1.03 -23.73
N HIS A 356 3.10 2.20 -23.89
CA HIS A 356 1.66 2.39 -24.10
C HIS A 356 0.78 1.63 -23.09
N ILE A 357 1.20 1.63 -21.82
CA ILE A 357 0.49 0.95 -20.72
C ILE A 357 -0.57 1.89 -20.14
N ASN A 358 -1.74 1.36 -19.77
CA ASN A 358 -2.75 2.13 -19.07
C ASN A 358 -2.22 2.63 -17.72
N PRO A 359 -2.32 3.94 -17.37
CA PRO A 359 -1.75 4.49 -16.13
C PRO A 359 -2.29 3.84 -14.85
N VAL A 360 -3.58 3.44 -14.82
CA VAL A 360 -4.16 2.72 -13.67
C VAL A 360 -3.56 1.31 -13.56
N HIS A 361 -3.38 0.63 -14.68
CA HIS A 361 -2.76 -0.70 -14.70
C HIS A 361 -1.30 -0.64 -14.21
N MET A 362 -0.52 0.32 -14.73
CA MET A 362 0.85 0.54 -14.25
C MET A 362 0.86 0.88 -12.76
N GLY A 363 -0.03 1.76 -12.29
CA GLY A 363 -0.11 2.16 -10.89
C GLY A 363 -0.35 1.00 -9.95
N VAL A 364 -1.28 0.12 -10.27
CA VAL A 364 -1.56 -1.08 -9.46
C VAL A 364 -0.35 -2.03 -9.47
N LEU A 365 0.31 -2.24 -10.62
CA LEU A 365 1.53 -3.04 -10.70
C LEU A 365 2.64 -2.50 -9.81
N ILE A 366 2.85 -1.18 -9.82
CA ILE A 366 3.83 -0.48 -8.99
C ILE A 366 3.53 -0.68 -7.49
N ILE A 367 2.27 -0.48 -7.10
CA ILE A 367 1.84 -0.63 -5.70
C ILE A 367 2.05 -2.06 -5.21
N VAL A 368 1.70 -3.08 -6.01
CA VAL A 368 1.95 -4.50 -5.66
C VAL A 368 3.44 -4.76 -5.52
N SER A 369 4.26 -4.23 -6.42
CA SER A 369 5.73 -4.43 -6.42
C SER A 369 6.38 -3.82 -5.19
N LEU A 370 6.01 -2.58 -4.84
CA LEU A 370 6.50 -1.91 -3.63
C LEU A 370 6.04 -2.62 -2.36
N ALA A 371 4.76 -3.03 -2.30
CA ALA A 371 4.23 -3.77 -1.17
C ALA A 371 4.92 -5.13 -0.99
N PHE A 372 5.29 -5.79 -2.10
CA PHE A 372 6.08 -7.00 -2.09
C PHE A 372 7.51 -6.73 -1.59
N GLY A 373 8.15 -5.63 -2.02
CA GLY A 373 9.46 -5.19 -1.53
C GLY A 373 9.50 -5.07 0.00
N LEU A 374 8.45 -4.52 0.62
CA LEU A 374 8.38 -4.34 2.08
C LEU A 374 8.35 -5.65 2.90
N ILE A 375 8.21 -6.81 2.26
CA ILE A 375 8.30 -8.12 2.93
C ILE A 375 9.48 -8.97 2.44
N THR A 376 10.27 -8.47 1.46
CA THR A 376 11.45 -9.15 0.90
C THR A 376 12.76 -8.69 1.57
N PRO A 377 13.87 -9.46 1.48
CA PRO A 377 15.17 -9.02 1.99
C PRO A 377 15.80 -7.97 1.05
N PRO A 378 16.69 -7.07 1.54
CA PRO A 378 17.44 -7.19 2.80
C PRO A 378 16.73 -6.60 4.04
N TYR A 379 15.85 -5.61 3.90
CA TYR A 379 15.23 -4.95 5.06
C TYR A 379 13.83 -5.46 5.37
N GLY A 380 12.94 -5.48 4.37
CA GLY A 380 11.58 -5.96 4.53
C GLY A 380 10.86 -5.34 5.73
N LEU A 381 10.67 -4.02 5.74
CA LEU A 381 10.19 -3.26 6.90
C LEU A 381 8.95 -3.85 7.57
N ILE A 382 7.99 -4.31 6.80
CA ILE A 382 6.73 -4.91 7.29
C ILE A 382 7.00 -6.28 7.91
N LEU A 383 7.88 -7.08 7.31
CA LEU A 383 8.29 -8.37 7.86
C LEU A 383 9.11 -8.19 9.15
N LEU A 384 9.98 -7.18 9.20
CA LEU A 384 10.76 -6.84 10.39
C LEU A 384 9.85 -6.43 11.56
N LEU A 385 8.84 -5.59 11.27
CA LEU A 385 7.85 -5.19 12.29
C LEU A 385 7.09 -6.41 12.83
N ALA A 386 6.58 -7.28 11.94
CA ALA A 386 5.87 -8.48 12.33
C ALA A 386 6.76 -9.45 13.14
N ALA A 387 8.02 -9.63 12.73
CA ALA A 387 9.00 -10.45 13.45
C ALA A 387 9.29 -9.93 14.86
N THR A 388 9.42 -8.59 14.98
CA THR A 388 9.62 -7.92 16.28
C THR A 388 8.42 -8.13 17.20
N LEU A 389 7.20 -7.96 16.70
CA LEU A 389 5.97 -8.20 17.47
C LEU A 389 5.78 -9.67 17.85
N ALA A 390 6.23 -10.60 17.01
CA ALA A 390 6.23 -12.03 17.31
C ALA A 390 7.34 -12.47 18.27
N GLY A 391 8.34 -11.61 18.55
CA GLY A 391 9.50 -11.92 19.37
C GLY A 391 10.45 -12.94 18.74
N VAL A 392 10.62 -12.90 17.39
CA VAL A 392 11.48 -13.82 16.65
C VAL A 392 12.55 -13.08 15.85
N PRO A 393 13.72 -13.69 15.61
CA PRO A 393 14.74 -13.10 14.73
C PRO A 393 14.20 -12.93 13.32
N PHE A 394 14.55 -11.80 12.68
CA PHE A 394 14.14 -11.48 11.29
C PHE A 394 14.44 -12.62 10.30
N THR A 395 15.66 -13.19 10.38
CA THR A 395 16.08 -14.28 9.48
C THR A 395 15.21 -15.53 9.59
N ARG A 396 14.63 -15.80 10.76
CA ARG A 396 13.71 -16.93 10.95
C ARG A 396 12.34 -16.64 10.33
N ALA A 397 11.81 -15.42 10.50
CA ALA A 397 10.59 -14.97 9.83
C ALA A 397 10.76 -14.95 8.32
N LEU A 398 11.91 -14.47 7.83
CA LEU A 398 12.25 -14.44 6.41
C LEU A 398 12.22 -15.85 5.77
N ARG A 399 12.79 -16.85 6.41
CA ARG A 399 12.72 -18.23 5.89
C ARG A 399 11.29 -18.73 5.73
N GLN A 400 10.40 -18.32 6.63
CA GLN A 400 8.99 -18.69 6.56
C GLN A 400 8.20 -17.85 5.54
N SER A 401 8.69 -16.68 5.15
CA SER A 401 8.03 -15.83 4.14
C SER A 401 8.38 -16.24 2.70
N VAL A 402 9.55 -16.85 2.45
CA VAL A 402 9.99 -17.25 1.10
C VAL A 402 8.94 -18.06 0.32
N PRO A 403 8.29 -19.09 0.90
CA PRO A 403 7.25 -19.82 0.17
C PRO A 403 6.02 -18.95 -0.17
N LEU A 404 5.73 -17.93 0.64
CA LEU A 404 4.60 -17.00 0.40
C LEU A 404 4.89 -16.07 -0.77
N TYR A 405 6.15 -15.79 -1.10
CA TYR A 405 6.54 -14.97 -2.25
C TYR A 405 6.03 -15.53 -3.58
N GLY A 406 5.88 -16.84 -3.68
CA GLY A 406 5.29 -17.48 -4.86
C GLY A 406 3.90 -16.96 -5.20
N ILE A 407 3.10 -16.56 -4.19
CA ILE A 407 1.77 -15.98 -4.38
C ILE A 407 1.89 -14.60 -5.03
N PHE A 408 2.83 -13.78 -4.54
CA PHE A 408 3.06 -12.44 -5.10
C PHE A 408 3.58 -12.50 -6.53
N PHE A 409 4.55 -13.39 -6.81
CA PHE A 409 5.03 -13.60 -8.18
C PHE A 409 3.91 -14.05 -9.11
N LEU A 410 3.03 -14.95 -8.66
CA LEU A 410 1.88 -15.37 -9.43
C LEU A 410 0.92 -14.19 -9.71
N VAL A 411 0.57 -13.41 -8.69
CA VAL A 411 -0.33 -12.25 -8.84
C VAL A 411 0.29 -11.19 -9.73
N ILE A 412 1.56 -10.84 -9.55
CA ILE A 412 2.30 -9.90 -10.39
C ILE A 412 2.31 -10.38 -11.85
N THR A 413 2.62 -11.65 -12.08
CA THR A 413 2.61 -12.23 -13.43
C THR A 413 1.22 -12.17 -14.07
N LEU A 414 0.17 -12.47 -13.31
CA LEU A 414 -1.21 -12.38 -13.81
C LEU A 414 -1.60 -10.92 -14.13
N ILE A 415 -1.17 -9.95 -13.33
CA ILE A 415 -1.37 -8.52 -13.62
C ILE A 415 -0.68 -8.15 -14.94
N ILE A 416 0.57 -8.58 -15.15
CA ILE A 416 1.35 -8.26 -16.34
C ILE A 416 0.74 -8.88 -17.60
N LEU A 417 0.40 -10.17 -17.54
CA LEU A 417 -0.10 -10.90 -18.71
C LEU A 417 -1.57 -10.62 -19.03
N PHE A 418 -2.36 -10.31 -18.01
CA PHE A 418 -3.81 -10.10 -18.13
C PHE A 418 -4.25 -8.74 -17.58
N PRO A 419 -4.14 -7.66 -18.36
CA PRO A 419 -4.53 -6.30 -17.90
C PRO A 419 -5.96 -6.22 -17.34
N ASN A 420 -6.85 -7.08 -17.80
CA ASN A 420 -8.21 -7.17 -17.30
C ASN A 420 -8.31 -7.57 -15.82
N VAL A 421 -7.30 -8.20 -15.23
CA VAL A 421 -7.24 -8.46 -13.78
C VAL A 421 -7.35 -7.16 -13.00
N VAL A 422 -6.76 -6.09 -13.52
CA VAL A 422 -6.81 -4.74 -12.92
C VAL A 422 -7.94 -3.90 -13.49
N LEU A 423 -8.13 -3.92 -14.82
CA LEU A 423 -8.95 -2.94 -15.51
C LEU A 423 -10.44 -3.30 -15.62
N TRP A 424 -10.82 -4.53 -15.37
CA TRP A 424 -12.20 -5.00 -15.47
C TRP A 424 -13.16 -4.22 -14.56
N LEU A 425 -12.82 -4.09 -13.28
CA LEU A 425 -13.69 -3.45 -12.30
C LEU A 425 -13.79 -1.92 -12.52
N PRO A 426 -12.67 -1.18 -12.77
CA PRO A 426 -12.74 0.20 -13.20
C PRO A 426 -13.56 0.42 -14.49
N ARG A 427 -13.38 -0.44 -15.49
CA ARG A 427 -14.16 -0.35 -16.74
C ARG A 427 -15.66 -0.54 -16.53
N LEU A 428 -16.03 -1.40 -15.57
CA LEU A 428 -17.44 -1.67 -15.27
C LEU A 428 -18.09 -0.52 -14.50
N LEU A 429 -17.41 0.06 -13.51
CA LEU A 429 -17.99 1.02 -12.56
C LEU A 429 -17.68 2.47 -12.93
N ILE A 430 -16.45 2.77 -13.39
CA ILE A 430 -16.02 4.12 -13.76
C ILE A 430 -15.17 4.06 -15.03
N PRO A 431 -15.76 3.81 -16.21
CA PRO A 431 -15.02 3.65 -17.47
C PRO A 431 -14.07 4.81 -17.78
N GLN A 432 -14.47 6.03 -17.45
CA GLN A 432 -13.67 7.25 -17.67
C GLN A 432 -12.33 7.23 -16.91
N SER A 433 -12.27 6.56 -15.76
CA SER A 433 -11.06 6.47 -14.93
C SER A 433 -9.89 5.73 -15.60
N VAL A 434 -10.18 4.94 -16.62
CA VAL A 434 -9.23 4.15 -17.40
C VAL A 434 -9.12 4.61 -18.86
N GLY A 435 -9.54 5.84 -19.15
CA GLY A 435 -9.44 6.45 -20.46
C GLY A 435 -10.53 6.03 -21.43
N CYS A 436 -11.61 5.39 -20.99
CA CYS A 436 -12.77 5.13 -21.83
C CYS A 436 -13.57 6.43 -22.04
N PHE A 437 -14.09 6.64 -23.23
CA PHE A 437 -14.93 7.79 -23.58
C PHE A 437 -16.33 7.34 -24.01
N PRO A 438 -17.37 8.19 -23.86
CA PRO A 438 -18.72 7.87 -24.28
C PRO A 438 -18.76 7.52 -25.78
N ASN A 439 -19.50 6.48 -26.14
CA ASN A 439 -19.65 6.07 -27.53
C ASN A 439 -20.49 7.12 -28.28
N PRO A 440 -19.93 7.84 -29.30
CA PRO A 440 -20.64 8.86 -30.01
C PRO A 440 -21.78 8.29 -30.91
N SER A 441 -21.77 6.98 -31.18
CA SER A 441 -22.77 6.34 -32.06
C SER A 441 -23.84 5.54 -31.32
N GLY A 442 -23.84 5.53 -29.95
CA GLY A 442 -24.82 4.76 -29.18
C GLY A 442 -24.58 4.76 -27.68
N ALA A 443 -25.29 3.89 -26.96
CA ALA A 443 -25.11 3.72 -25.55
C ALA A 443 -23.78 3.01 -25.20
N GLY A 444 -23.14 3.35 -24.07
CA GLY A 444 -21.93 2.70 -23.55
C GLY A 444 -20.67 3.52 -23.75
N PHE A 445 -19.52 2.87 -23.52
CA PHE A 445 -18.19 3.47 -23.58
C PHE A 445 -17.29 2.70 -24.53
N ILE A 446 -16.44 3.43 -25.25
CA ILE A 446 -15.35 2.89 -26.05
C ILE A 446 -14.07 3.01 -25.24
N CYS A 447 -13.39 1.89 -25.00
CA CYS A 447 -12.14 1.87 -24.26
C CYS A 447 -10.96 1.63 -25.20
N PRO A 448 -9.83 2.31 -25.00
CA PRO A 448 -8.60 2.01 -25.74
C PRO A 448 -8.15 0.57 -25.44
N PRO A 449 -7.46 -0.08 -26.38
CA PRO A 449 -6.86 -1.39 -26.13
C PRO A 449 -5.93 -1.30 -24.93
N SER A 450 -5.99 -2.29 -24.08
CA SER A 450 -5.21 -2.38 -22.82
C SER A 450 -3.81 -2.90 -23.05
#